data_7d75257959eae169cc34951aea896e07
#
_entry.id   7d75257959eae169cc34951aea896e07
#
_cell.length_a   1.000
_cell.length_b   1.000
_cell.length_c   1.000
_cell.angle_alpha   90.00
_cell.angle_beta   90.00
_cell.angle_gamma   90.00
#
_symmetry.space_group_name_H-M   'P 1'
#
loop_
_entity.id
_entity.type
_entity.pdbx_description
1 polymer ?
#
loop_
_entity_poly.entity_id
_entity_poly.type
_entity_poly.pdbx_seq_one_letter_code
_entity_poly.pdbx_strand_id
1 'polypeptide(L)'
;MNSERVANQFRLQTRSISTALEVLLVPLETIELSLEVMEYVELILKQTSKTPYEVELNDKATMNDVLSVLNQFEYEVVPNKSVLKRVLDYLGIVTWGECNREVKFFETEIAFESTNEKRKLWFLSSLISFMCYCRCVVFDVVEGNEATPTRQFSNRETISELLSSVNSDDFRCPISLEFMVDPVTLSTGHTYDRASIMKWFKAGKKIKTCPKTGQKLVDSELVPNLVLKRLIQQYCLENGIPVAVESASGRRSRDVAAAAESRSLVAERVMRMVASYVVERVEVGTEEEKNRAVYEIRVLSKTSGFNRACLVESGVIPHLLRLLKNVSTQGNAIAALLNLSKCSKSRGVIGECGEGVGLVVDVMKKGVNLSVRQHGAGVLFYLASVEECRRSIGENPEAIQGLIELIKEGNDRGKKNALVAIFGLLLHQENHCRVVAAGTVQVLVNLLKCCDREDLVTDSLAILATLAEKHDGTVAILRGGALNLNLIVAILDSDSCTSKAGKEYCVSLLLALCLNGGADAIALLVKRPSLMESLYSLLSEGTSRASKKASTLIRVLHGFYESRPSASMSPILPQERFVHAW
;
A
#
# COMPACT_ATOMS: atom_id res chain seq x y z
N MET A 1 14.90 -12.93 -22.16
CA MET A 1 14.18 -13.92 -23.01
C MET A 1 15.15 -14.46 -24.04
N ASN A 2 15.17 -15.74 -24.30
CA ASN A 2 16.07 -16.29 -25.34
C ASN A 2 15.50 -15.87 -26.70
N SER A 3 16.16 -14.95 -27.41
CA SER A 3 15.73 -14.42 -28.72
C SER A 3 15.52 -15.52 -29.76
N GLU A 4 16.32 -16.60 -29.71
CA GLU A 4 16.13 -17.78 -30.56
C GLU A 4 14.82 -18.52 -30.25
N ARG A 5 14.42 -18.63 -28.98
CA ARG A 5 13.12 -19.24 -28.60
C ARG A 5 11.95 -18.42 -29.12
N VAL A 6 12.04 -17.08 -29.01
CA VAL A 6 11.03 -16.17 -29.56
C VAL A 6 10.98 -16.28 -31.08
N ALA A 7 12.11 -16.26 -31.75
CA ALA A 7 12.21 -16.44 -33.20
C ALA A 7 11.61 -17.78 -33.64
N ASN A 8 11.88 -18.86 -32.92
CA ASN A 8 11.33 -20.19 -33.22
C ASN A 8 9.80 -20.23 -33.00
N GLN A 9 9.30 -19.64 -31.90
CA GLN A 9 7.85 -19.54 -31.66
C GLN A 9 7.16 -18.69 -32.72
N PHE A 10 7.76 -17.57 -33.12
CA PHE A 10 7.24 -16.73 -34.20
C PHE A 10 7.15 -17.47 -35.51
N ARG A 11 8.23 -18.20 -35.90
CA ARG A 11 8.25 -19.03 -37.10
C ARG A 11 7.19 -20.14 -37.08
N LEU A 12 7.00 -20.81 -35.93
CA LEU A 12 5.97 -21.83 -35.76
C LEU A 12 4.55 -21.25 -35.91
N GLN A 13 4.28 -20.12 -35.29
CA GLN A 13 2.99 -19.45 -35.39
C GLN A 13 2.72 -18.94 -36.81
N THR A 14 3.70 -18.33 -37.44
CA THR A 14 3.61 -17.85 -38.83
C THR A 14 3.33 -19.03 -39.79
N ARG A 15 3.98 -20.17 -39.60
CA ARG A 15 3.68 -21.38 -40.38
C ARG A 15 2.29 -21.91 -40.12
N SER A 16 1.84 -21.94 -38.86
CA SER A 16 0.48 -22.38 -38.51
C SER A 16 -0.59 -21.48 -39.14
N ILE A 17 -0.36 -20.16 -39.17
CA ILE A 17 -1.26 -19.19 -39.83
C ILE A 17 -1.26 -19.42 -41.34
N SER A 18 -0.09 -19.56 -41.96
CA SER A 18 0.04 -19.85 -43.39
C SER A 18 -0.71 -21.12 -43.78
N THR A 19 -0.47 -22.21 -43.04
CA THR A 19 -1.16 -23.50 -43.30
C THR A 19 -2.65 -23.40 -43.11
N ALA A 20 -3.11 -22.69 -42.06
CA ALA A 20 -4.56 -22.49 -41.83
C ALA A 20 -5.21 -21.69 -42.96
N LEU A 21 -4.53 -20.68 -43.48
CA LEU A 21 -5.00 -19.85 -44.60
C LEU A 21 -5.00 -20.64 -45.92
N GLU A 22 -3.96 -21.47 -46.18
CA GLU A 22 -3.92 -22.36 -47.33
C GLU A 22 -5.07 -23.37 -47.33
N VAL A 23 -5.38 -23.96 -46.17
CA VAL A 23 -6.53 -24.86 -45.99
C VAL A 23 -7.87 -24.13 -46.18
N LEU A 24 -7.95 -22.86 -45.79
CA LEU A 24 -9.14 -22.03 -45.90
C LEU A 24 -9.42 -21.60 -47.38
N LEU A 25 -8.39 -21.44 -48.19
CA LEU A 25 -8.55 -21.10 -49.62
C LEU A 25 -9.36 -22.16 -50.40
N VAL A 26 -9.16 -23.44 -50.09
CA VAL A 26 -9.84 -24.54 -50.81
C VAL A 26 -11.37 -24.47 -50.67
N PRO A 27 -11.99 -24.33 -49.46
CA PRO A 27 -13.42 -24.15 -49.36
C PRO A 27 -13.90 -22.76 -49.79
N LEU A 28 -13.05 -21.73 -49.76
CA LEU A 28 -13.41 -20.37 -50.18
C LEU A 28 -13.56 -20.25 -51.71
N GLU A 29 -12.83 -21.06 -52.48
CA GLU A 29 -13.01 -21.18 -53.95
C GLU A 29 -14.37 -21.81 -54.34
N THR A 30 -14.98 -22.55 -53.43
CA THR A 30 -16.28 -23.21 -53.63
C THR A 30 -17.49 -22.38 -53.18
N ILE A 31 -17.27 -21.30 -52.43
CA ILE A 31 -18.29 -20.38 -51.93
C ILE A 31 -18.10 -19.06 -52.68
N GLU A 32 -19.17 -18.52 -53.32
CA GLU A 32 -19.14 -17.19 -53.95
C GLU A 32 -18.89 -16.09 -52.90
N LEU A 33 -17.64 -15.92 -52.46
CA LEU A 33 -17.22 -14.83 -51.62
C LEU A 33 -16.80 -13.61 -52.45
N SER A 34 -16.89 -12.42 -51.83
CA SER A 34 -16.46 -11.19 -52.50
C SER A 34 -14.97 -11.27 -52.85
N LEU A 35 -14.61 -10.80 -54.02
CA LEU A 35 -13.25 -10.75 -54.55
C LEU A 35 -12.25 -10.13 -53.52
N GLU A 36 -12.72 -9.15 -52.76
CA GLU A 36 -11.95 -8.46 -51.72
C GLU A 36 -11.45 -9.40 -50.62
N VAL A 37 -12.27 -10.38 -50.19
CA VAL A 37 -11.89 -11.33 -49.13
C VAL A 37 -10.79 -12.26 -49.62
N MET A 38 -10.85 -12.69 -50.87
CA MET A 38 -9.82 -13.52 -51.51
C MET A 38 -8.50 -12.75 -51.60
N GLU A 39 -8.54 -11.48 -52.02
CA GLU A 39 -7.34 -10.63 -52.10
C GLU A 39 -6.70 -10.42 -50.71
N TYR A 40 -7.50 -10.23 -49.64
CA TYR A 40 -6.98 -10.12 -48.29
C TYR A 40 -6.31 -11.41 -47.80
N VAL A 41 -6.89 -12.57 -48.06
CA VAL A 41 -6.30 -13.86 -47.67
C VAL A 41 -4.98 -14.11 -48.41
N GLU A 42 -4.94 -13.82 -49.73
CA GLU A 42 -3.68 -13.91 -50.50
C GLU A 42 -2.62 -12.93 -50.00
N LEU A 43 -3.01 -11.71 -49.65
CA LEU A 43 -2.09 -10.70 -49.12
C LEU A 43 -1.48 -11.14 -47.80
N ILE A 44 -2.30 -11.67 -46.89
CA ILE A 44 -1.83 -12.19 -45.61
C ILE A 44 -0.91 -13.41 -45.82
N LEU A 45 -1.25 -14.32 -46.76
CA LEU A 45 -0.38 -15.45 -47.14
C LEU A 45 0.98 -14.98 -47.66
N LYS A 46 0.98 -13.97 -48.54
CA LYS A 46 2.22 -13.37 -49.01
C LYS A 46 3.04 -12.70 -47.93
N GLN A 47 2.41 -12.08 -46.96
CA GLN A 47 3.07 -11.46 -45.84
C GLN A 47 3.64 -12.50 -44.87
N THR A 48 2.89 -13.56 -44.53
CA THR A 48 3.36 -14.63 -43.65
C THR A 48 4.48 -15.45 -44.25
N SER A 49 4.52 -15.66 -45.58
CA SER A 49 5.57 -16.38 -46.27
C SER A 49 6.88 -15.58 -46.42
N LYS A 50 6.80 -14.25 -46.41
CA LYS A 50 7.95 -13.35 -46.66
C LYS A 50 8.66 -12.84 -45.40
N THR A 51 8.24 -13.20 -44.22
CA THR A 51 8.84 -12.73 -42.97
C THR A 51 9.63 -13.80 -42.26
N PRO A 52 10.87 -14.12 -42.72
CA PRO A 52 11.78 -14.91 -41.89
C PRO A 52 12.24 -14.04 -40.72
N TYR A 53 11.77 -14.36 -39.52
CA TYR A 53 12.29 -13.73 -38.31
C TYR A 53 13.67 -14.39 -38.00
N GLU A 54 14.74 -13.72 -38.36
CA GLU A 54 16.09 -14.08 -38.00
C GLU A 54 16.55 -13.17 -36.84
N VAL A 55 17.20 -13.80 -35.85
CA VAL A 55 17.80 -13.04 -34.74
C VAL A 55 19.05 -12.35 -35.29
N GLU A 56 19.11 -11.05 -35.24
CA GLU A 56 20.24 -10.26 -35.67
C GLU A 56 21.53 -10.64 -34.92
N LEU A 57 22.67 -10.52 -35.59
CA LEU A 57 23.99 -10.82 -34.99
C LEU A 57 24.26 -9.93 -33.78
N ASN A 58 23.80 -8.69 -33.82
CA ASN A 58 23.92 -7.73 -32.72
C ASN A 58 23.09 -8.14 -31.51
N ASP A 59 21.85 -8.66 -31.70
CA ASP A 59 21.02 -9.21 -30.63
C ASP A 59 21.74 -10.38 -29.93
N LYS A 60 22.34 -11.27 -30.68
CA LYS A 60 23.11 -12.42 -30.15
C LYS A 60 24.32 -11.95 -29.35
N ALA A 61 25.05 -10.95 -29.87
CA ALA A 61 26.23 -10.39 -29.20
C ALA A 61 25.84 -9.73 -27.87
N THR A 62 24.79 -8.90 -27.88
CA THR A 62 24.30 -8.23 -26.69
C THR A 62 23.75 -9.22 -25.65
N MET A 63 23.06 -10.27 -26.10
CA MET A 63 22.61 -11.36 -25.24
C MET A 63 23.76 -12.07 -24.55
N ASN A 64 24.85 -12.35 -25.29
CA ASN A 64 26.07 -12.97 -24.75
C ASN A 64 26.76 -12.04 -23.73
N ASP A 65 26.81 -10.73 -23.99
CA ASP A 65 27.33 -9.75 -23.05
C ASP A 65 26.52 -9.77 -21.74
N VAL A 66 25.19 -9.77 -21.82
CA VAL A 66 24.31 -9.85 -20.63
C VAL A 66 24.54 -11.15 -19.87
N LEU A 67 24.58 -12.29 -20.56
CA LEU A 67 24.85 -13.59 -19.93
C LEU A 67 26.25 -13.64 -19.29
N SER A 68 27.26 -13.08 -19.94
CA SER A 68 28.60 -12.96 -19.37
C SER A 68 28.62 -12.13 -18.09
N VAL A 69 27.90 -11.00 -18.07
CA VAL A 69 27.78 -10.16 -16.87
C VAL A 69 27.02 -10.89 -15.77
N LEU A 70 25.94 -11.61 -16.09
CA LEU A 70 25.21 -12.40 -15.09
C LEU A 70 26.09 -13.51 -14.49
N ASN A 71 26.94 -14.15 -15.31
CA ASN A 71 27.91 -15.11 -14.80
C ASN A 71 28.99 -14.46 -13.93
N GLN A 72 29.48 -13.26 -14.30
CA GLN A 72 30.43 -12.51 -13.44
C GLN A 72 29.80 -12.23 -12.06
N PHE A 73 28.54 -11.83 -12.01
CA PHE A 73 27.82 -11.65 -10.75
C PHE A 73 27.69 -12.95 -9.94
N GLU A 74 27.53 -14.09 -10.62
CA GLU A 74 27.48 -15.39 -9.94
C GLU A 74 28.79 -15.72 -9.22
N TYR A 75 29.93 -15.22 -9.72
CA TYR A 75 31.25 -15.37 -9.10
C TYR A 75 31.68 -14.13 -8.27
N GLU A 76 30.76 -13.19 -8.03
CA GLU A 76 31.02 -11.94 -7.30
C GLU A 76 32.12 -11.07 -7.95
N VAL A 77 32.29 -11.20 -9.25
CA VAL A 77 33.22 -10.39 -10.04
C VAL A 77 32.53 -9.11 -10.50
N VAL A 78 33.19 -7.97 -10.27
CA VAL A 78 32.68 -6.66 -10.69
C VAL A 78 32.75 -6.54 -12.22
N PRO A 79 31.62 -6.34 -12.93
CA PRO A 79 31.61 -6.21 -14.38
C PRO A 79 32.28 -4.92 -14.85
N ASN A 80 32.86 -4.99 -16.06
CA ASN A 80 33.44 -3.81 -16.68
C ASN A 80 32.34 -2.81 -17.09
N LYS A 81 32.49 -1.55 -16.63
CA LYS A 81 31.54 -0.45 -16.91
C LYS A 81 31.31 -0.23 -18.41
N SER A 82 32.32 -0.45 -19.27
CA SER A 82 32.20 -0.30 -20.71
C SER A 82 31.29 -1.36 -21.36
N VAL A 83 31.27 -2.59 -20.84
CA VAL A 83 30.35 -3.64 -21.29
C VAL A 83 28.92 -3.30 -20.91
N LEU A 84 28.71 -2.86 -19.66
CA LEU A 84 27.39 -2.43 -19.17
C LEU A 84 26.85 -1.28 -20.04
N LYS A 85 27.69 -0.28 -20.32
CA LYS A 85 27.30 0.86 -21.13
C LYS A 85 26.94 0.43 -22.56
N ARG A 86 27.73 -0.43 -23.19
CA ARG A 86 27.44 -0.97 -24.55
C ARG A 86 26.08 -1.69 -24.60
N VAL A 87 25.77 -2.50 -23.60
CA VAL A 87 24.47 -3.18 -23.51
C VAL A 87 23.32 -2.17 -23.38
N LEU A 88 23.47 -1.17 -22.53
CA LEU A 88 22.44 -0.14 -22.31
C LEU A 88 22.26 0.74 -23.57
N ASP A 89 23.36 1.16 -24.21
CA ASP A 89 23.33 1.94 -25.45
C ASP A 89 22.62 1.16 -26.57
N TYR A 90 22.89 -0.14 -26.68
CA TYR A 90 22.20 -1.01 -27.63
C TYR A 90 20.69 -1.12 -27.38
N LEU A 91 20.28 -1.14 -26.09
CA LEU A 91 18.87 -1.15 -25.69
C LEU A 91 18.20 0.24 -25.77
N GLY A 92 18.95 1.28 -26.15
CA GLY A 92 18.46 2.65 -26.20
C GLY A 92 18.22 3.26 -24.81
N ILE A 93 18.89 2.74 -23.77
CA ILE A 93 18.78 3.20 -22.39
C ILE A 93 19.98 4.11 -22.09
N VAL A 94 19.77 5.41 -22.21
CA VAL A 94 20.82 6.42 -22.08
C VAL A 94 20.70 7.28 -20.82
N THR A 95 19.58 7.17 -20.08
CA THR A 95 19.31 7.97 -18.88
C THR A 95 18.96 7.08 -17.68
N TRP A 96 19.20 7.63 -16.48
CA TRP A 96 18.75 7.02 -15.22
C TRP A 96 17.22 6.74 -15.22
N GLY A 97 16.44 7.70 -15.73
CA GLY A 97 14.98 7.59 -15.79
C GLY A 97 14.50 6.45 -16.68
N GLU A 98 15.15 6.23 -17.82
CA GLU A 98 14.86 5.10 -18.72
C GLU A 98 15.20 3.76 -18.06
N CYS A 99 16.37 3.66 -17.46
CA CYS A 99 16.78 2.47 -16.72
C CYS A 99 15.80 2.14 -15.58
N ASN A 100 15.33 3.14 -14.85
CA ASN A 100 14.34 2.97 -13.79
C ASN A 100 12.95 2.57 -14.32
N ARG A 101 12.56 2.98 -15.53
CA ARG A 101 11.33 2.53 -16.19
C ARG A 101 11.38 1.04 -16.50
N GLU A 102 12.52 0.54 -17.00
CA GLU A 102 12.72 -0.88 -17.27
C GLU A 102 12.66 -1.71 -15.97
N VAL A 103 13.29 -1.25 -14.89
CA VAL A 103 13.16 -1.91 -13.57
C VAL A 103 11.69 -2.03 -13.17
N LYS A 104 10.92 -0.95 -13.26
CA LYS A 104 9.48 -0.97 -12.93
C LYS A 104 8.68 -1.88 -13.86
N PHE A 105 9.02 -1.93 -15.13
CA PHE A 105 8.41 -2.84 -16.10
C PHE A 105 8.61 -4.30 -15.67
N PHE A 106 9.85 -4.71 -15.38
CA PHE A 106 10.13 -6.07 -14.92
C PHE A 106 9.50 -6.40 -13.57
N GLU A 107 9.43 -5.43 -12.63
CA GLU A 107 8.70 -5.60 -11.36
C GLU A 107 7.21 -5.89 -11.60
N THR A 108 6.61 -5.23 -12.60
CA THR A 108 5.23 -5.45 -13.00
C THR A 108 5.06 -6.82 -13.62
N GLU A 109 5.96 -7.24 -14.52
CA GLU A 109 5.94 -8.58 -15.14
C GLU A 109 6.04 -9.70 -14.10
N ILE A 110 6.91 -9.56 -13.09
CA ILE A 110 6.98 -10.54 -11.98
C ILE A 110 5.66 -10.62 -11.22
N ALA A 111 5.00 -9.49 -10.99
CA ALA A 111 3.72 -9.46 -10.28
C ALA A 111 2.59 -10.15 -11.07
N PHE A 112 2.67 -10.17 -12.41
CA PHE A 112 1.71 -10.84 -13.28
C PHE A 112 1.98 -12.35 -13.46
N GLU A 113 3.25 -12.76 -13.43
CA GLU A 113 3.63 -14.16 -13.63
C GLU A 113 3.53 -15.01 -12.36
N SER A 114 2.51 -14.76 -11.53
CA SER A 114 2.27 -15.60 -10.36
C SER A 114 1.99 -17.06 -10.80
N THR A 115 2.89 -17.96 -10.46
CA THR A 115 2.74 -19.37 -10.11
C THR A 115 3.19 -20.50 -11.06
N ASN A 116 3.35 -20.34 -12.36
CA ASN A 116 3.59 -21.54 -13.18
C ASN A 116 5.01 -21.75 -13.74
N GLU A 117 5.88 -20.75 -13.82
CA GLU A 117 7.25 -20.93 -14.34
C GLU A 117 8.33 -20.34 -13.42
N LYS A 118 8.72 -21.04 -12.38
CA LYS A 118 9.81 -20.62 -11.46
C LYS A 118 11.08 -20.16 -12.17
N ARG A 119 11.48 -20.82 -13.27
CA ARG A 119 12.68 -20.45 -14.05
C ARG A 119 12.59 -19.07 -14.68
N LYS A 120 11.39 -18.66 -15.12
CA LYS A 120 11.16 -17.35 -15.73
C LYS A 120 11.22 -16.24 -14.65
N LEU A 121 10.69 -16.52 -13.47
CA LEU A 121 10.76 -15.61 -12.32
C LEU A 121 12.22 -15.40 -11.86
N TRP A 122 13.03 -16.44 -11.83
CA TRP A 122 14.44 -16.32 -11.48
C TRP A 122 15.22 -15.46 -12.49
N PHE A 123 14.97 -15.66 -13.79
CA PHE A 123 15.61 -14.87 -14.83
C PHE A 123 15.19 -13.40 -14.77
N LEU A 124 13.90 -13.11 -14.63
CA LEU A 124 13.39 -11.74 -14.45
C LEU A 124 13.97 -11.07 -13.21
N SER A 125 14.06 -11.80 -12.10
CA SER A 125 14.70 -11.32 -10.88
C SER A 125 16.18 -10.95 -11.08
N SER A 126 16.91 -11.75 -11.86
CA SER A 126 18.30 -11.48 -12.21
C SER A 126 18.43 -10.25 -13.11
N LEU A 127 17.53 -10.08 -14.09
CA LEU A 127 17.48 -8.88 -14.94
C LEU A 127 17.17 -7.61 -14.16
N ILE A 128 16.22 -7.65 -13.22
CA ILE A 128 15.95 -6.51 -12.34
C ILE A 128 17.21 -6.11 -11.58
N SER A 129 17.90 -7.09 -11.00
CA SER A 129 19.12 -6.84 -10.24
C SER A 129 20.23 -6.29 -11.12
N PHE A 130 20.40 -6.84 -12.33
CA PHE A 130 21.31 -6.31 -13.36
C PHE A 130 20.99 -4.84 -13.67
N MET A 131 19.72 -4.51 -13.95
CA MET A 131 19.32 -3.14 -14.26
C MET A 131 19.50 -2.20 -13.05
N CYS A 132 19.23 -2.67 -11.84
CA CYS A 132 19.52 -1.90 -10.62
C CYS A 132 21.02 -1.61 -10.47
N TYR A 133 21.88 -2.60 -10.78
CA TYR A 133 23.33 -2.42 -10.77
C TYR A 133 23.78 -1.41 -11.84
N CYS A 134 23.30 -1.56 -13.07
CA CYS A 134 23.58 -0.59 -14.15
C CYS A 134 23.15 0.82 -13.77
N ARG A 135 21.96 0.97 -13.19
CA ARG A 135 21.42 2.27 -12.75
C ARG A 135 22.32 2.95 -11.72
N CYS A 136 22.87 2.18 -10.78
CA CYS A 136 23.74 2.73 -9.74
C CYS A 136 25.16 3.03 -10.23
N VAL A 137 25.69 2.22 -11.17
CA VAL A 137 27.13 2.26 -11.54
C VAL A 137 27.37 3.06 -12.81
N VAL A 138 26.45 3.03 -13.79
CA VAL A 138 26.69 3.63 -15.12
C VAL A 138 26.23 5.07 -15.19
N PHE A 139 25.07 5.40 -14.58
CA PHE A 139 24.48 6.73 -14.68
C PHE A 139 24.98 7.65 -13.56
N ASP A 140 25.81 8.61 -13.91
CA ASP A 140 26.40 9.56 -12.96
C ASP A 140 25.49 10.75 -12.61
N VAL A 141 24.39 10.94 -13.33
CA VAL A 141 23.46 12.06 -13.13
C VAL A 141 22.07 11.54 -12.80
N VAL A 142 21.62 11.73 -11.56
CA VAL A 142 20.19 11.80 -11.27
C VAL A 142 19.76 13.18 -11.76
N GLU A 143 19.05 13.26 -12.89
CA GLU A 143 18.37 14.48 -13.28
C GLU A 143 17.47 14.89 -12.11
N GLY A 144 17.92 15.91 -11.38
CA GLY A 144 17.23 16.45 -10.22
C GLY A 144 15.93 17.09 -10.68
N ASN A 145 14.90 16.76 -9.98
CA ASN A 145 13.50 17.09 -10.08
C ASN A 145 12.68 16.12 -10.94
N GLU A 146 11.63 15.63 -10.31
CA GLU A 146 10.34 15.35 -10.95
C GLU A 146 9.71 16.67 -11.52
N ALA A 147 10.50 17.46 -12.24
CA ALA A 147 10.04 18.21 -13.37
C ALA A 147 10.16 17.22 -14.52
N THR A 148 9.10 16.53 -14.83
CA THR A 148 8.88 15.94 -16.13
C THR A 148 9.58 16.80 -17.19
N PRO A 149 10.61 16.28 -17.92
CA PRO A 149 10.86 16.83 -19.22
C PRO A 149 9.59 16.46 -19.98
N THR A 150 8.74 17.43 -20.15
CA THR A 150 7.67 17.43 -21.13
C THR A 150 8.34 17.37 -22.51
N ARG A 151 8.95 16.23 -22.85
CA ARG A 151 8.78 15.74 -24.20
C ARG A 151 7.32 15.36 -24.23
N GLN A 152 6.55 16.30 -24.72
CA GLN A 152 5.21 16.14 -25.21
C GLN A 152 5.17 14.91 -26.10
N PHE A 153 4.99 13.73 -25.49
CA PHE A 153 4.17 12.74 -26.12
C PHE A 153 2.75 13.22 -25.87
N SER A 154 2.20 13.84 -26.90
CA SER A 154 0.79 14.18 -27.05
C SER A 154 -0.15 12.96 -26.94
N ASN A 155 0.34 11.85 -26.38
CA ASN A 155 -0.41 10.62 -26.17
C ASN A 155 -1.18 10.57 -24.84
N ARG A 156 -0.93 11.47 -23.89
CA ARG A 156 -1.70 11.45 -22.64
C ARG A 156 -3.05 12.13 -22.79
N GLU A 157 -3.09 13.19 -23.59
CA GLU A 157 -4.35 13.87 -23.95
C GLU A 157 -5.18 12.98 -24.89
N THR A 158 -4.54 12.33 -25.87
CA THR A 158 -5.21 11.38 -26.78
C THR A 158 -5.74 10.13 -26.07
N ILE A 159 -5.06 9.60 -25.04
CA ILE A 159 -5.56 8.43 -24.28
C ILE A 159 -6.71 8.85 -23.37
N SER A 160 -6.64 10.00 -22.72
CA SER A 160 -7.74 10.54 -21.90
C SER A 160 -8.96 10.86 -22.75
N GLU A 161 -8.79 11.46 -23.93
CA GLU A 161 -9.88 11.70 -24.91
C GLU A 161 -10.45 10.39 -25.48
N LEU A 162 -9.61 9.40 -25.77
CA LEU A 162 -10.05 8.08 -26.21
C LEU A 162 -10.81 7.32 -25.11
N LEU A 163 -10.34 7.41 -23.84
CA LEU A 163 -11.02 6.77 -22.72
C LEU A 163 -12.34 7.46 -22.36
N SER A 164 -12.47 8.77 -22.60
CA SER A 164 -13.74 9.48 -22.43
C SER A 164 -14.80 9.09 -23.46
N SER A 165 -14.39 8.57 -24.62
CA SER A 165 -15.29 8.06 -25.67
C SER A 165 -15.65 6.58 -25.53
N VAL A 166 -14.98 5.84 -24.63
CA VAL A 166 -15.25 4.40 -24.39
C VAL A 166 -16.46 4.25 -23.47
N ASN A 167 -17.40 3.42 -23.89
CA ASN A 167 -18.57 3.11 -23.08
C ASN A 167 -18.14 2.33 -21.81
N SER A 168 -18.44 2.86 -20.63
CA SER A 168 -18.12 2.22 -19.35
C SER A 168 -18.70 0.81 -19.20
N ASP A 169 -19.73 0.47 -19.96
CA ASP A 169 -20.38 -0.85 -19.92
C ASP A 169 -19.50 -1.94 -20.53
N ASP A 170 -18.56 -1.59 -21.42
CA ASP A 170 -17.60 -2.53 -22.00
C ASP A 170 -16.58 -3.03 -20.97
N PHE A 171 -16.44 -2.33 -19.87
CA PHE A 171 -15.57 -2.68 -18.73
C PHE A 171 -16.27 -3.52 -17.66
N ARG A 172 -17.59 -3.72 -17.81
CA ARG A 172 -18.39 -4.49 -16.86
C ARG A 172 -18.50 -5.96 -17.26
N CYS A 173 -18.45 -6.83 -16.27
CA CYS A 173 -18.68 -8.26 -16.49
C CYS A 173 -20.13 -8.52 -16.87
N PRO A 174 -20.42 -9.23 -17.99
CA PRO A 174 -21.80 -9.55 -18.38
C PRO A 174 -22.59 -10.41 -17.38
N ILE A 175 -21.91 -11.03 -16.41
CA ILE A 175 -22.53 -11.87 -15.37
C ILE A 175 -22.83 -11.05 -14.12
N SER A 176 -21.84 -10.31 -13.59
CA SER A 176 -21.98 -9.57 -12.33
C SER A 176 -22.44 -8.12 -12.53
N LEU A 177 -22.32 -7.57 -13.74
CA LEU A 177 -22.58 -6.17 -14.09
C LEU A 177 -21.65 -5.17 -13.36
N GLU A 178 -20.64 -5.66 -12.68
CA GLU A 178 -19.60 -4.87 -12.01
C GLU A 178 -18.36 -4.73 -12.90
N PHE A 179 -17.50 -3.74 -12.61
CA PHE A 179 -16.22 -3.62 -13.29
C PHE A 179 -15.38 -4.88 -13.11
N MET A 180 -14.83 -5.41 -14.21
CA MET A 180 -14.01 -6.62 -14.16
C MET A 180 -12.69 -6.35 -13.45
N VAL A 181 -12.40 -7.12 -12.41
CA VAL A 181 -11.14 -7.05 -11.64
C VAL A 181 -10.06 -7.93 -12.27
N ASP A 182 -10.46 -9.10 -12.76
CA ASP A 182 -9.59 -10.06 -13.45
C ASP A 182 -10.26 -10.57 -14.73
N PRO A 183 -10.27 -9.75 -15.81
CA PRO A 183 -10.94 -10.09 -17.06
C PRO A 183 -10.27 -11.28 -17.75
N VAL A 184 -11.07 -12.27 -18.12
CA VAL A 184 -10.67 -13.48 -18.84
C VAL A 184 -11.55 -13.70 -20.05
N THR A 185 -10.95 -14.04 -21.19
CA THR A 185 -11.64 -14.28 -22.45
C THR A 185 -11.80 -15.78 -22.68
N LEU A 186 -13.01 -16.18 -23.08
CA LEU A 186 -13.33 -17.57 -23.47
C LEU A 186 -12.98 -17.80 -24.95
N SER A 187 -12.95 -19.06 -25.38
CA SER A 187 -12.79 -19.46 -26.78
C SER A 187 -13.86 -18.88 -27.73
N THR A 188 -14.99 -18.42 -27.19
CA THR A 188 -16.04 -17.68 -27.92
C THR A 188 -15.74 -16.19 -28.14
N GLY A 189 -14.57 -15.68 -27.72
CA GLY A 189 -14.18 -14.28 -27.82
C GLY A 189 -14.80 -13.34 -26.77
N HIS A 190 -15.68 -13.83 -25.90
CA HIS A 190 -16.35 -13.03 -24.88
C HIS A 190 -15.53 -12.99 -23.57
N THR A 191 -15.44 -11.80 -22.99
CA THR A 191 -14.68 -11.55 -21.77
C THR A 191 -15.60 -11.43 -20.55
N TYR A 192 -15.19 -12.00 -19.44
CA TYR A 192 -15.88 -12.04 -18.15
C TYR A 192 -14.90 -11.82 -17.01
N ASP A 193 -15.40 -11.44 -15.85
CA ASP A 193 -14.57 -11.51 -14.65
C ASP A 193 -14.33 -12.96 -14.24
N ARG A 194 -13.08 -13.31 -13.92
CA ARG A 194 -12.68 -14.70 -13.60
C ARG A 194 -13.51 -15.30 -12.49
N ALA A 195 -13.77 -14.57 -11.42
CA ALA A 195 -14.55 -15.06 -10.28
C ALA A 195 -16.00 -15.38 -10.70
N SER A 196 -16.58 -14.56 -11.55
CA SER A 196 -17.95 -14.69 -12.03
C SER A 196 -18.12 -15.86 -12.98
N ILE A 197 -17.23 -16.00 -13.97
CA ILE A 197 -17.30 -17.13 -14.92
C ILE A 197 -16.98 -18.47 -14.26
N MET A 198 -16.08 -18.51 -13.27
CA MET A 198 -15.82 -19.73 -12.52
C MET A 198 -17.03 -20.16 -11.67
N LYS A 199 -17.77 -19.21 -11.07
CA LYS A 199 -19.05 -19.49 -10.39
C LYS A 199 -20.08 -20.06 -11.38
N TRP A 200 -20.17 -19.48 -12.57
CA TRP A 200 -21.05 -19.96 -13.64
C TRP A 200 -20.73 -21.41 -14.03
N PHE A 201 -19.45 -21.73 -14.21
CA PHE A 201 -19.02 -23.11 -14.54
C PHE A 201 -19.27 -24.11 -13.41
N LYS A 202 -19.25 -23.66 -12.16
CA LYS A 202 -19.56 -24.52 -11.00
C LYS A 202 -21.07 -24.75 -10.83
N ALA A 203 -21.90 -23.78 -11.19
CA ALA A 203 -23.36 -23.86 -11.08
C ALA A 203 -23.99 -24.64 -12.24
N GLY A 204 -23.33 -24.78 -13.38
CA GLY A 204 -23.80 -25.47 -14.57
C GLY A 204 -23.63 -26.99 -14.51
N LYS A 205 -24.60 -27.74 -15.05
CA LYS A 205 -24.52 -29.20 -15.25
C LYS A 205 -23.41 -29.49 -16.28
N LYS A 206 -22.68 -30.59 -16.09
CA LYS A 206 -21.60 -31.24 -16.89
C LYS A 206 -21.08 -30.59 -18.21
N ILE A 207 -21.79 -29.70 -18.87
CA ILE A 207 -21.43 -29.06 -20.11
C ILE A 207 -21.25 -27.57 -19.86
N LYS A 208 -20.02 -27.05 -20.08
CA LYS A 208 -19.73 -25.64 -19.93
C LYS A 208 -20.18 -24.87 -21.16
N THR A 209 -20.95 -23.82 -20.97
CA THR A 209 -21.47 -22.96 -22.04
C THR A 209 -21.08 -21.50 -21.80
N CYS A 210 -20.90 -20.75 -22.88
CA CYS A 210 -20.70 -19.31 -22.81
C CYS A 210 -21.99 -18.60 -22.34
N PRO A 211 -21.97 -17.79 -21.27
CA PRO A 211 -23.18 -17.14 -20.74
C PRO A 211 -23.89 -16.25 -21.73
N LYS A 212 -23.16 -15.55 -22.61
CA LYS A 212 -23.72 -14.60 -23.57
C LYS A 212 -24.25 -15.25 -24.85
N THR A 213 -23.58 -16.29 -25.35
CA THR A 213 -23.93 -16.92 -26.62
C THR A 213 -24.66 -18.26 -26.47
N GLY A 214 -24.62 -18.87 -25.30
CA GLY A 214 -25.16 -20.23 -25.08
C GLY A 214 -24.35 -21.36 -25.73
N GLN A 215 -23.30 -21.03 -26.49
CA GLN A 215 -22.48 -22.01 -27.20
C GLN A 215 -21.72 -22.91 -26.22
N LYS A 216 -21.63 -24.19 -26.56
CA LYS A 216 -20.80 -25.15 -25.81
C LYS A 216 -19.33 -24.82 -26.03
N LEU A 217 -18.58 -24.78 -24.95
CA LEU A 217 -17.15 -24.54 -25.01
C LEU A 217 -16.42 -25.85 -25.32
N VAL A 218 -15.51 -25.78 -26.28
CA VAL A 218 -14.68 -26.91 -26.68
C VAL A 218 -13.64 -27.21 -25.61
N ASP A 219 -13.11 -26.14 -25.00
CA ASP A 219 -12.21 -26.19 -23.86
C ASP A 219 -12.68 -25.27 -22.73
N SER A 220 -12.05 -25.39 -21.58
CA SER A 220 -12.34 -24.57 -20.39
C SER A 220 -11.21 -23.61 -20.09
N GLU A 221 -10.35 -23.36 -21.06
CA GLU A 221 -9.22 -22.46 -20.87
C GLU A 221 -9.71 -21.03 -20.73
N LEU A 222 -9.25 -20.35 -19.68
CA LEU A 222 -9.55 -18.95 -19.39
C LEU A 222 -8.32 -18.13 -19.72
N VAL A 223 -8.36 -17.48 -20.89
CA VAL A 223 -7.23 -16.64 -21.34
C VAL A 223 -7.29 -15.27 -20.66
N PRO A 224 -6.29 -14.88 -19.82
CA PRO A 224 -6.28 -13.57 -19.17
C PRO A 224 -6.24 -12.44 -20.20
N ASN A 225 -7.16 -11.48 -20.09
CA ASN A 225 -7.17 -10.28 -20.91
C ASN A 225 -6.45 -9.13 -20.19
N LEU A 226 -5.12 -9.13 -20.27
CA LEU A 226 -4.27 -8.18 -19.55
C LEU A 226 -4.41 -6.74 -20.09
N VAL A 227 -4.67 -6.58 -21.39
CA VAL A 227 -4.88 -5.27 -22.01
C VAL A 227 -6.15 -4.63 -21.44
N LEU A 228 -7.25 -5.36 -21.44
CA LEU A 228 -8.51 -4.88 -20.88
C LEU A 228 -8.39 -4.60 -19.37
N LYS A 229 -7.65 -5.43 -18.63
CA LYS A 229 -7.38 -5.19 -17.20
C LYS A 229 -6.69 -3.86 -16.95
N ARG A 230 -5.66 -3.55 -17.75
CA ARG A 230 -4.95 -2.26 -17.68
C ARG A 230 -5.86 -1.08 -18.03
N LEU A 231 -6.67 -1.20 -19.07
CA LEU A 231 -7.63 -0.16 -19.47
C LEU A 231 -8.67 0.11 -18.38
N ILE A 232 -9.23 -0.93 -17.75
CA ILE A 232 -10.17 -0.80 -16.64
C ILE A 232 -9.51 -0.10 -15.44
N GLN A 233 -8.30 -0.49 -15.09
CA GLN A 233 -7.56 0.13 -13.99
C GLN A 233 -7.28 1.61 -14.25
N GLN A 234 -6.86 1.96 -15.47
CA GLN A 234 -6.62 3.34 -15.89
C GLN A 234 -7.91 4.16 -15.84
N TYR A 235 -8.99 3.64 -16.42
CA TYR A 235 -10.31 4.27 -16.40
C TYR A 235 -10.81 4.53 -14.98
N CYS A 236 -10.71 3.55 -14.09
CA CYS A 236 -11.12 3.69 -12.69
C CYS A 236 -10.28 4.73 -11.93
N LEU A 237 -8.96 4.80 -12.19
CA LEU A 237 -8.08 5.80 -11.60
C LEU A 237 -8.43 7.22 -12.04
N GLU A 238 -8.74 7.42 -13.34
CA GLU A 238 -9.07 8.73 -13.89
C GLU A 238 -10.45 9.22 -13.46
N ASN A 239 -11.40 8.30 -13.26
CA ASN A 239 -12.77 8.63 -12.84
C ASN A 239 -12.99 8.53 -11.31
N GLY A 240 -11.95 8.29 -10.52
CA GLY A 240 -12.06 8.20 -9.05
C GLY A 240 -12.94 7.04 -8.57
N ILE A 241 -13.14 6.01 -9.40
CA ILE A 241 -13.96 4.85 -9.05
C ILE A 241 -13.12 3.91 -8.18
N PRO A 242 -13.52 3.62 -6.93
CA PRO A 242 -12.81 2.65 -6.12
C PRO A 242 -12.93 1.27 -6.78
N VAL A 243 -11.85 0.80 -7.36
CA VAL A 243 -11.76 -0.61 -7.75
C VAL A 243 -11.83 -1.41 -6.46
N ALA A 244 -12.82 -2.27 -6.32
CA ALA A 244 -12.86 -3.26 -5.25
C ALA A 244 -11.66 -4.19 -5.44
N VAL A 245 -10.51 -3.77 -4.95
CA VAL A 245 -9.39 -4.65 -4.70
C VAL A 245 -9.90 -5.56 -3.61
N GLU A 246 -10.30 -6.79 -3.98
CA GLU A 246 -10.55 -7.82 -2.98
C GLU A 246 -9.42 -7.71 -1.96
N SER A 247 -9.82 -7.52 -0.71
CA SER A 247 -8.91 -7.37 0.41
C SER A 247 -8.11 -8.66 0.59
N ALA A 248 -7.12 -8.85 -0.24
CA ALA A 248 -6.10 -9.88 -0.12
C ALA A 248 -5.08 -9.50 0.98
N SER A 249 -5.56 -8.87 2.07
CA SER A 249 -4.73 -8.54 3.23
C SER A 249 -4.20 -9.79 3.96
N GLY A 250 -4.81 -10.96 3.75
CA GLY A 250 -4.31 -12.23 4.27
C GLY A 250 -3.41 -13.02 3.31
N ARG A 251 -3.48 -12.76 1.98
CA ARG A 251 -2.65 -13.46 0.98
C ARG A 251 -1.35 -12.73 0.65
N ARG A 252 -1.32 -11.38 0.66
CA ARG A 252 -0.10 -10.62 0.37
C ARG A 252 1.08 -10.95 1.31
N SER A 253 0.82 -11.36 2.55
CA SER A 253 1.90 -11.77 3.46
C SER A 253 2.48 -13.15 3.09
N ARG A 254 1.68 -14.06 2.50
CA ARG A 254 2.16 -15.36 2.01
C ARG A 254 2.81 -15.27 0.63
N ASP A 255 2.27 -14.43 -0.28
CA ASP A 255 2.80 -14.27 -1.63
C ASP A 255 4.14 -13.52 -1.63
N VAL A 256 4.35 -12.57 -0.70
CA VAL A 256 5.66 -11.94 -0.49
C VAL A 256 6.67 -12.91 0.10
N ALA A 257 6.26 -13.84 0.96
CA ALA A 257 7.12 -14.91 1.47
C ALA A 257 7.46 -15.94 0.37
N ALA A 258 6.47 -16.35 -0.46
CA ALA A 258 6.68 -17.24 -1.59
C ALA A 258 7.54 -16.61 -2.69
N ALA A 259 7.40 -15.30 -2.94
CA ALA A 259 8.29 -14.55 -3.84
C ALA A 259 9.73 -14.42 -3.28
N ALA A 260 9.90 -14.49 -1.95
CA ALA A 260 11.21 -14.51 -1.31
C ALA A 260 11.92 -15.87 -1.52
N GLU A 261 11.18 -16.98 -1.58
CA GLU A 261 11.73 -18.33 -1.81
C GLU A 261 12.09 -18.59 -3.28
N SER A 262 11.63 -17.77 -4.22
CA SER A 262 11.80 -18.01 -5.67
C SER A 262 12.84 -17.10 -6.33
N ARG A 263 13.75 -16.50 -5.55
CA ARG A 263 14.81 -15.64 -6.12
C ARG A 263 16.01 -16.42 -6.61
N SER A 264 16.58 -15.91 -7.70
CA SER A 264 17.87 -16.39 -8.22
C SER A 264 19.01 -16.02 -7.25
N LEU A 265 19.93 -16.96 -7.02
CA LEU A 265 21.17 -16.72 -6.27
C LEU A 265 21.96 -15.53 -6.86
N VAL A 266 21.94 -15.38 -8.18
CA VAL A 266 22.56 -14.27 -8.89
C VAL A 266 21.93 -12.93 -8.47
N ALA A 267 20.59 -12.85 -8.43
CA ALA A 267 19.89 -11.64 -8.00
C ALA A 267 20.26 -11.23 -6.58
N GLU A 268 20.46 -12.20 -5.70
CA GLU A 268 20.88 -11.96 -4.32
C GLU A 268 22.30 -11.38 -4.25
N ARG A 269 23.24 -11.98 -4.95
CA ARG A 269 24.63 -11.51 -5.01
C ARG A 269 24.74 -10.11 -5.59
N VAL A 270 24.06 -9.87 -6.71
CA VAL A 270 24.03 -8.54 -7.35
C VAL A 270 23.50 -7.48 -6.39
N MET A 271 22.40 -7.76 -5.67
CA MET A 271 21.84 -6.78 -4.73
C MET A 271 22.75 -6.51 -3.54
N ARG A 272 23.52 -7.49 -3.07
CA ARG A 272 24.58 -7.26 -2.07
C ARG A 272 25.70 -6.39 -2.62
N MET A 273 26.14 -6.62 -3.87
CA MET A 273 27.14 -5.78 -4.53
C MET A 273 26.62 -4.34 -4.71
N VAL A 274 25.37 -4.15 -5.13
CA VAL A 274 24.72 -2.83 -5.21
C VAL A 274 24.70 -2.15 -3.83
N ALA A 275 24.29 -2.88 -2.78
CA ALA A 275 24.22 -2.35 -1.44
C ALA A 275 25.61 -1.91 -0.94
N SER A 276 26.64 -2.73 -1.13
CA SER A 276 28.01 -2.38 -0.77
C SER A 276 28.51 -1.16 -1.55
N TYR A 277 28.25 -1.11 -2.86
CA TYR A 277 28.64 0.02 -3.71
C TYR A 277 28.01 1.35 -3.24
N VAL A 278 26.69 1.36 -2.96
CA VAL A 278 26.03 2.60 -2.53
C VAL A 278 26.46 3.01 -1.11
N VAL A 279 26.78 2.06 -0.22
CA VAL A 279 27.30 2.36 1.12
C VAL A 279 28.69 2.99 1.02
N GLU A 280 29.59 2.43 0.21
CA GLU A 280 30.92 2.99 -0.04
C GLU A 280 30.83 4.44 -0.56
N ARG A 281 29.92 4.71 -1.51
CA ARG A 281 29.70 6.06 -2.04
C ARG A 281 29.14 7.03 -0.98
N VAL A 282 28.31 6.56 -0.05
CA VAL A 282 27.83 7.37 1.07
C VAL A 282 28.96 7.68 2.06
N GLU A 283 29.90 6.77 2.24
CA GLU A 283 31.00 6.91 3.19
C GLU A 283 32.10 7.83 2.67
N VAL A 284 32.62 7.55 1.50
CA VAL A 284 33.86 8.16 0.97
C VAL A 284 33.59 9.19 -0.16
N GLY A 285 32.41 9.17 -0.76
CA GLY A 285 32.07 9.99 -1.92
C GLY A 285 32.04 11.50 -1.65
N THR A 286 32.11 12.28 -2.71
CA THR A 286 31.84 13.74 -2.70
C THR A 286 30.40 14.01 -2.25
N GLU A 287 30.06 15.25 -1.92
CA GLU A 287 28.68 15.59 -1.51
C GLU A 287 27.64 15.27 -2.59
N GLU A 288 27.99 15.41 -3.86
CA GLU A 288 27.12 15.04 -4.97
C GLU A 288 26.94 13.51 -5.07
N GLU A 289 28.02 12.76 -4.93
CA GLU A 289 27.98 11.30 -4.92
C GLU A 289 27.18 10.77 -3.72
N LYS A 290 27.33 11.38 -2.54
CA LYS A 290 26.51 11.05 -1.36
C LYS A 290 25.04 11.30 -1.61
N ASN A 291 24.68 12.45 -2.19
CA ASN A 291 23.28 12.75 -2.51
C ASN A 291 22.68 11.71 -3.46
N ARG A 292 23.41 11.30 -4.50
CA ARG A 292 22.99 10.26 -5.44
C ARG A 292 22.85 8.91 -4.76
N ALA A 293 23.85 8.51 -4.00
CA ALA A 293 23.83 7.22 -3.29
C ALA A 293 22.65 7.14 -2.31
N VAL A 294 22.38 8.20 -1.56
CA VAL A 294 21.23 8.27 -0.64
C VAL A 294 19.90 8.21 -1.39
N TYR A 295 19.80 8.87 -2.54
CA TYR A 295 18.63 8.76 -3.41
C TYR A 295 18.42 7.33 -3.90
N GLU A 296 19.48 6.65 -4.36
CA GLU A 296 19.41 5.23 -4.76
C GLU A 296 18.98 4.32 -3.62
N ILE A 297 19.54 4.53 -2.41
CA ILE A 297 19.13 3.79 -1.21
C ILE A 297 17.63 3.99 -0.93
N ARG A 298 17.13 5.22 -1.07
CA ARG A 298 15.70 5.53 -0.94
C ARG A 298 14.85 4.77 -1.95
N VAL A 299 15.28 4.73 -3.22
CA VAL A 299 14.56 4.02 -4.30
C VAL A 299 14.58 2.51 -4.07
N LEU A 300 15.75 1.92 -3.80
CA LEU A 300 15.92 0.50 -3.56
C LEU A 300 15.14 0.01 -2.33
N SER A 301 15.14 0.80 -1.25
CA SER A 301 14.44 0.45 0.00
C SER A 301 12.92 0.54 -0.10
N LYS A 302 12.38 1.28 -1.10
CA LYS A 302 10.94 1.53 -1.23
C LYS A 302 10.17 0.28 -1.64
N THR A 303 10.67 -0.49 -2.60
CA THR A 303 9.94 -1.53 -3.33
C THR A 303 10.05 -2.91 -2.71
N SER A 304 11.24 -3.34 -2.31
CA SER A 304 11.53 -4.73 -1.93
C SER A 304 11.96 -4.89 -0.48
N GLY A 305 11.35 -5.86 0.23
CA GLY A 305 11.78 -6.29 1.57
C GLY A 305 13.20 -6.87 1.57
N PHE A 306 13.55 -7.56 0.51
CA PHE A 306 14.87 -8.13 0.32
C PHE A 306 15.95 -7.04 0.14
N ASN A 307 15.70 -6.04 -0.71
CA ASN A 307 16.62 -4.92 -0.89
C ASN A 307 16.86 -4.20 0.44
N ARG A 308 15.80 -4.03 1.26
CA ARG A 308 15.95 -3.49 2.61
C ARG A 308 16.87 -4.34 3.49
N ALA A 309 16.73 -5.67 3.43
CA ALA A 309 17.58 -6.57 4.20
C ALA A 309 19.06 -6.46 3.77
N CYS A 310 19.34 -6.49 2.45
CA CYS A 310 20.70 -6.32 1.92
C CYS A 310 21.33 -4.99 2.34
N LEU A 311 20.57 -3.88 2.26
CA LEU A 311 21.03 -2.56 2.68
C LEU A 311 21.33 -2.49 4.18
N VAL A 312 20.50 -3.11 5.02
CA VAL A 312 20.73 -3.18 6.47
C VAL A 312 21.96 -4.01 6.78
N GLU A 313 22.12 -5.17 6.14
CA GLU A 313 23.28 -6.06 6.30
C GLU A 313 24.59 -5.40 5.84
N SER A 314 24.54 -4.51 4.85
CA SER A 314 25.70 -3.73 4.42
C SER A 314 26.04 -2.54 5.34
N GLY A 315 25.33 -2.36 6.46
CA GLY A 315 25.65 -1.34 7.46
C GLY A 315 25.27 0.09 7.06
N VAL A 316 24.26 0.28 6.19
CA VAL A 316 23.87 1.61 5.69
C VAL A 316 23.32 2.57 6.76
N ILE A 317 22.73 2.03 7.85
CA ILE A 317 21.98 2.84 8.84
C ILE A 317 22.83 3.90 9.54
N PRO A 318 24.01 3.61 10.10
CA PRO A 318 24.83 4.63 10.75
C PRO A 318 25.25 5.77 9.81
N HIS A 319 25.47 5.45 8.53
CA HIS A 319 25.81 6.47 7.52
C HIS A 319 24.61 7.37 7.20
N LEU A 320 23.39 6.80 7.06
CA LEU A 320 22.17 7.57 6.84
C LEU A 320 21.86 8.49 8.03
N LEU A 321 22.06 8.01 9.27
CA LEU A 321 21.84 8.82 10.47
C LEU A 321 22.79 10.03 10.51
N ARG A 322 24.08 9.85 10.16
CA ARG A 322 25.03 10.98 10.06
C ARG A 322 24.61 12.00 9.00
N LEU A 323 24.05 11.55 7.88
CA LEU A 323 23.61 12.41 6.79
C LEU A 323 22.32 13.19 7.10
N LEU A 324 21.60 12.88 8.17
CA LEU A 324 20.47 13.68 8.65
C LEU A 324 20.90 15.09 9.08
N LYS A 325 22.16 15.29 9.45
CA LYS A 325 22.72 16.60 9.83
C LYS A 325 22.92 17.54 8.63
N ASN A 326 22.98 17.01 7.42
CA ASN A 326 23.21 17.79 6.19
C ASN A 326 21.89 18.07 5.47
N VAL A 327 21.58 19.34 5.24
CA VAL A 327 20.35 19.83 4.61
C VAL A 327 20.11 19.21 3.22
N SER A 328 21.17 19.03 2.42
CA SER A 328 21.07 18.52 1.04
C SER A 328 20.67 17.05 0.98
N THR A 329 21.13 16.22 1.93
CA THR A 329 20.86 14.79 1.97
C THR A 329 19.69 14.41 2.89
N GLN A 330 19.32 15.28 3.83
CA GLN A 330 18.37 15.04 4.91
C GLN A 330 17.06 14.43 4.42
N GLY A 331 16.48 14.98 3.34
CA GLY A 331 15.19 14.53 2.81
C GLY A 331 15.21 13.09 2.29
N ASN A 332 16.26 12.72 1.55
CA ASN A 332 16.43 11.37 1.04
C ASN A 332 16.85 10.39 2.15
N ALA A 333 17.70 10.82 3.08
CA ALA A 333 18.18 10.00 4.19
C ALA A 333 17.03 9.61 5.12
N ILE A 334 16.19 10.56 5.55
CA ILE A 334 15.04 10.23 6.42
C ILE A 334 14.00 9.37 5.71
N ALA A 335 13.78 9.60 4.40
CA ALA A 335 12.87 8.77 3.61
C ALA A 335 13.40 7.33 3.42
N ALA A 336 14.71 7.17 3.25
CA ALA A 336 15.37 5.86 3.23
C ALA A 336 15.25 5.16 4.59
N LEU A 337 15.55 5.85 5.70
CA LEU A 337 15.38 5.33 7.05
C LEU A 337 13.94 4.90 7.34
N LEU A 338 12.95 5.67 6.89
CA LEU A 338 11.53 5.30 7.00
C LEU A 338 11.22 4.00 6.25
N ASN A 339 11.75 3.82 5.05
CA ASN A 339 11.57 2.57 4.32
C ASN A 339 12.28 1.39 5.03
N LEU A 340 13.49 1.60 5.51
CA LEU A 340 14.27 0.58 6.22
C LEU A 340 13.62 0.20 7.56
N SER A 341 13.00 1.15 8.28
CA SER A 341 12.32 0.90 9.56
C SER A 341 11.16 -0.09 9.47
N LYS A 342 10.68 -0.41 8.26
CA LYS A 342 9.72 -1.51 8.04
C LYS A 342 10.31 -2.89 8.36
N CYS A 343 11.63 -3.03 8.32
CA CYS A 343 12.34 -4.24 8.70
C CYS A 343 12.60 -4.25 10.22
N SER A 344 12.32 -5.36 10.91
CA SER A 344 12.52 -5.47 12.35
C SER A 344 13.98 -5.30 12.77
N LYS A 345 14.93 -5.87 12.00
CA LYS A 345 16.38 -5.77 12.27
C LYS A 345 16.86 -4.30 12.27
N SER A 346 16.38 -3.48 11.35
CA SER A 346 16.81 -2.08 11.24
C SER A 346 16.36 -1.21 12.42
N ARG A 347 15.24 -1.55 13.05
CA ARG A 347 14.72 -0.80 14.21
C ARG A 347 15.64 -0.92 15.42
N GLY A 348 16.15 -2.15 15.69
CA GLY A 348 17.17 -2.35 16.71
C GLY A 348 18.43 -1.55 16.43
N VAL A 349 18.97 -1.64 15.21
CA VAL A 349 20.18 -0.91 14.81
C VAL A 349 20.03 0.61 14.95
N ILE A 350 18.89 1.19 14.57
CA ILE A 350 18.62 2.64 14.74
C ILE A 350 18.56 3.00 16.23
N GLY A 351 17.93 2.15 17.07
CA GLY A 351 17.81 2.37 18.51
C GLY A 351 19.15 2.22 19.25
N GLU A 352 19.99 1.28 18.84
CA GLU A 352 21.32 1.02 19.42
C GLU A 352 22.37 2.05 19.00
N CYS A 353 22.19 2.76 17.87
CA CYS A 353 23.03 3.89 17.49
C CYS A 353 22.79 5.05 18.47
N GLY A 354 23.60 5.21 19.49
CA GLY A 354 23.45 6.10 20.65
C GLY A 354 22.75 7.46 20.41
N GLU A 355 23.05 8.17 19.32
CA GLU A 355 22.37 9.43 18.92
C GLU A 355 21.21 9.21 17.94
N GLY A 356 20.94 7.98 17.49
CA GLY A 356 20.05 7.70 16.37
C GLY A 356 18.63 8.22 16.58
N VAL A 357 18.04 7.97 17.75
CA VAL A 357 16.71 8.47 18.12
C VAL A 357 16.70 9.99 18.18
N GLY A 358 17.73 10.60 18.80
CA GLY A 358 17.86 12.05 18.90
C GLY A 358 17.90 12.73 17.54
N LEU A 359 18.70 12.21 16.60
CA LEU A 359 18.80 12.74 15.22
C LEU A 359 17.46 12.66 14.47
N VAL A 360 16.70 11.59 14.64
CA VAL A 360 15.37 11.46 14.04
C VAL A 360 14.39 12.47 14.65
N VAL A 361 14.45 12.69 15.97
CA VAL A 361 13.64 13.71 16.67
C VAL A 361 13.98 15.12 16.19
N ASP A 362 15.28 15.44 16.03
CA ASP A 362 15.71 16.72 15.49
C ASP A 362 15.15 16.97 14.08
N VAL A 363 15.21 15.96 13.20
CA VAL A 363 14.64 16.07 11.85
C VAL A 363 13.12 16.21 11.89
N MET A 364 12.43 15.51 12.79
CA MET A 364 10.99 15.66 12.94
C MET A 364 10.60 17.08 13.37
N LYS A 365 11.38 17.72 14.22
CA LYS A 365 11.12 19.10 14.67
C LYS A 365 11.60 20.17 13.69
N LYS A 366 12.84 20.05 13.23
CA LYS A 366 13.59 21.12 12.53
C LYS A 366 13.85 20.79 11.06
N GLY A 367 13.29 19.70 10.53
CA GLY A 367 13.51 19.27 9.15
C GLY A 367 13.15 20.37 8.13
N VAL A 368 13.88 20.39 7.01
CA VAL A 368 13.85 21.44 5.98
C VAL A 368 12.47 21.75 5.41
N ASN A 369 11.55 20.81 5.46
CA ASN A 369 10.16 20.97 5.05
C ASN A 369 9.23 19.99 5.78
N LEU A 370 7.92 20.22 5.65
CA LEU A 370 6.90 19.42 6.32
C LEU A 370 6.98 17.92 5.96
N SER A 371 7.28 17.58 4.70
CA SER A 371 7.40 16.17 4.28
C SER A 371 8.55 15.46 5.00
N VAL A 372 9.68 16.13 5.18
CA VAL A 372 10.84 15.61 5.93
C VAL A 372 10.49 15.40 7.40
N ARG A 373 9.80 16.37 8.03
CA ARG A 373 9.31 16.26 9.41
C ARG A 373 8.35 15.08 9.58
N GLN A 374 7.43 14.88 8.63
CA GLN A 374 6.48 13.76 8.62
C GLN A 374 7.14 12.40 8.44
N HIS A 375 8.22 12.32 7.65
CA HIS A 375 9.01 11.10 7.54
C HIS A 375 9.69 10.77 8.88
N GLY A 376 10.21 11.76 9.60
CA GLY A 376 10.75 11.58 10.96
C GLY A 376 9.72 10.97 11.91
N ALA A 377 8.49 11.52 11.96
CA ALA A 377 7.40 10.93 12.76
C ALA A 377 7.09 9.49 12.34
N GLY A 378 7.14 9.19 11.04
CA GLY A 378 6.96 7.82 10.53
C GLY A 378 8.06 6.86 10.98
N VAL A 379 9.32 7.31 11.08
CA VAL A 379 10.42 6.51 11.65
C VAL A 379 10.16 6.26 13.13
N LEU A 380 9.80 7.30 13.92
CA LEU A 380 9.48 7.15 15.35
C LEU A 380 8.32 6.18 15.58
N PHE A 381 7.30 6.18 14.71
CA PHE A 381 6.23 5.20 14.76
C PHE A 381 6.76 3.76 14.68
N TYR A 382 7.64 3.47 13.70
CA TYR A 382 8.22 2.13 13.60
C TYR A 382 9.13 1.79 14.78
N LEU A 383 9.90 2.76 15.29
CA LEU A 383 10.77 2.57 16.46
C LEU A 383 9.96 2.31 17.74
N ALA A 384 8.78 2.93 17.88
CA ALA A 384 7.88 2.69 19.01
C ALA A 384 7.37 1.24 19.11
N SER A 385 7.60 0.39 18.11
CA SER A 385 7.34 -1.05 18.21
C SER A 385 8.39 -1.81 19.04
N VAL A 386 9.56 -1.20 19.30
CA VAL A 386 10.67 -1.75 20.09
C VAL A 386 10.64 -1.12 21.48
N GLU A 387 10.74 -1.94 22.52
CA GLU A 387 10.54 -1.49 23.90
C GLU A 387 11.60 -0.48 24.35
N GLU A 388 12.86 -0.75 24.07
CA GLU A 388 14.00 0.12 24.39
C GLU A 388 13.86 1.49 23.71
N CYS A 389 13.39 1.49 22.45
CA CYS A 389 13.16 2.73 21.71
C CYS A 389 11.99 3.53 22.30
N ARG A 390 10.91 2.88 22.78
CA ARG A 390 9.77 3.59 23.43
C ARG A 390 10.23 4.40 24.64
N ARG A 391 11.10 3.81 25.45
CA ARG A 391 11.69 4.50 26.59
C ARG A 391 12.55 5.67 26.15
N SER A 392 13.52 5.44 25.28
CA SER A 392 14.43 6.48 24.78
C SER A 392 13.71 7.64 24.09
N ILE A 393 12.68 7.34 23.26
CA ILE A 393 11.86 8.38 22.62
C ILE A 393 11.07 9.17 23.68
N GLY A 394 10.47 8.49 24.65
CA GLY A 394 9.66 9.13 25.68
C GLY A 394 10.48 9.96 26.68
N GLU A 395 11.73 9.63 26.92
CA GLU A 395 12.67 10.40 27.75
C GLU A 395 13.17 11.67 27.04
N ASN A 396 13.07 11.74 25.71
CA ASN A 396 13.42 12.93 24.96
C ASN A 396 12.25 13.94 25.01
N PRO A 397 12.41 15.10 25.69
CA PRO A 397 11.33 16.07 25.88
C PRO A 397 10.83 16.68 24.57
N GLU A 398 11.69 16.73 23.56
CA GLU A 398 11.39 17.27 22.23
C GLU A 398 10.56 16.32 21.36
N ALA A 399 10.60 14.99 21.66
CA ALA A 399 9.94 14.00 20.82
C ALA A 399 8.41 14.11 20.89
N ILE A 400 7.84 14.08 22.09
CA ILE A 400 6.39 14.16 22.30
C ILE A 400 5.86 15.53 21.82
N GLN A 401 6.60 16.61 22.15
CA GLN A 401 6.23 17.96 21.74
C GLN A 401 6.20 18.10 20.20
N GLY A 402 7.23 17.58 19.50
CA GLY A 402 7.28 17.62 18.04
C GLY A 402 6.18 16.78 17.37
N LEU A 403 5.79 15.64 17.96
CA LEU A 403 4.64 14.86 17.49
C LEU A 403 3.33 15.64 17.66
N ILE A 404 3.16 16.35 18.77
CA ILE A 404 2.00 17.22 19.01
C ILE A 404 1.93 18.36 18.00
N GLU A 405 3.05 19.00 17.69
CA GLU A 405 3.14 20.05 16.67
C GLU A 405 2.71 19.51 15.29
N LEU A 406 3.14 18.30 14.91
CA LEU A 406 2.72 17.65 13.67
C LEU A 406 1.22 17.29 13.65
N ILE A 407 0.60 17.00 14.79
CA ILE A 407 -0.87 16.81 14.87
C ILE A 407 -1.58 18.13 14.58
N LYS A 408 -1.04 19.27 15.03
CA LYS A 408 -1.64 20.59 14.80
C LYS A 408 -1.46 21.07 13.36
N GLU A 409 -0.24 20.99 12.83
CA GLU A 409 0.19 21.66 11.61
C GLU A 409 0.34 20.72 10.40
N GLY A 410 0.43 19.40 10.63
CA GLY A 410 0.66 18.41 9.59
C GLY A 410 -0.52 18.22 8.65
N ASN A 411 -0.23 17.70 7.45
CA ASN A 411 -1.28 17.13 6.62
C ASN A 411 -1.79 15.80 7.22
N ASP A 412 -2.82 15.20 6.65
CA ASP A 412 -3.46 13.98 7.16
C ASP A 412 -2.47 12.83 7.39
N ARG A 413 -1.49 12.66 6.49
CA ARG A 413 -0.45 11.64 6.64
C ARG A 413 0.48 11.93 7.82
N GLY A 414 0.85 13.18 7.99
CA GLY A 414 1.69 13.63 9.11
C GLY A 414 0.96 13.48 10.44
N LYS A 415 -0.30 13.91 10.51
CA LYS A 415 -1.17 13.72 11.67
C LYS A 415 -1.29 12.24 12.04
N LYS A 416 -1.57 11.39 11.05
CA LYS A 416 -1.67 9.95 11.27
C LYS A 416 -0.37 9.35 11.81
N ASN A 417 0.79 9.66 11.20
CA ASN A 417 2.08 9.16 11.66
C ASN A 417 2.34 9.59 13.12
N ALA A 418 2.03 10.83 13.47
CA ALA A 418 2.22 11.34 14.82
C ALA A 418 1.28 10.69 15.85
N LEU A 419 -0.01 10.52 15.51
CA LEU A 419 -0.99 9.83 16.37
C LEU A 419 -0.56 8.39 16.64
N VAL A 420 -0.21 7.63 15.61
CA VAL A 420 0.19 6.23 15.77
C VAL A 420 1.53 6.11 16.51
N ALA A 421 2.45 7.06 16.33
CA ALA A 421 3.68 7.11 17.12
C ALA A 421 3.37 7.34 18.61
N ILE A 422 2.51 8.31 18.97
CA ILE A 422 2.09 8.56 20.36
C ILE A 422 1.41 7.31 20.94
N PHE A 423 0.50 6.67 20.19
CA PHE A 423 -0.14 5.43 20.64
C PHE A 423 0.89 4.34 20.95
N GLY A 424 1.89 4.17 20.07
CA GLY A 424 2.99 3.23 20.30
C GLY A 424 3.80 3.55 21.57
N LEU A 425 4.06 4.84 21.85
CA LEU A 425 4.78 5.27 23.04
C LEU A 425 4.02 4.95 24.34
N LEU A 426 2.68 5.01 24.31
CA LEU A 426 1.82 4.69 25.47
C LEU A 426 1.87 3.21 25.88
N LEU A 427 2.43 2.32 25.08
CA LEU A 427 2.69 0.94 25.49
C LEU A 427 3.75 0.85 26.61
N HIS A 428 4.52 1.91 26.84
CA HIS A 428 5.42 2.04 27.97
C HIS A 428 4.80 2.91 29.07
N GLN A 429 4.68 2.37 30.27
CA GLN A 429 3.89 3.01 31.35
C GLN A 429 4.36 4.42 31.72
N GLU A 430 5.66 4.65 31.79
CA GLU A 430 6.22 5.96 32.17
C GLU A 430 5.92 7.06 31.16
N ASN A 431 5.59 6.70 29.91
CA ASN A 431 5.25 7.70 28.89
C ASN A 431 3.85 8.28 29.08
N HIS A 432 2.95 7.63 29.83
CA HIS A 432 1.60 8.16 30.07
C HIS A 432 1.63 9.56 30.68
N CYS A 433 2.34 9.74 31.80
CA CYS A 433 2.44 11.03 32.46
C CYS A 433 3.12 12.09 31.57
N ARG A 434 4.17 11.70 30.80
CA ARG A 434 4.87 12.58 29.88
C ARG A 434 3.94 13.07 28.74
N VAL A 435 3.15 12.17 28.17
CA VAL A 435 2.19 12.49 27.09
C VAL A 435 1.06 13.39 27.61
N VAL A 436 0.55 13.12 28.83
CA VAL A 436 -0.46 14.00 29.47
C VAL A 436 0.12 15.38 29.77
N ALA A 437 1.31 15.44 30.36
CA ALA A 437 1.98 16.69 30.70
C ALA A 437 2.29 17.57 29.49
N ALA A 438 2.55 16.97 28.33
CA ALA A 438 2.77 17.68 27.07
C ALA A 438 1.49 18.31 26.48
N GLY A 439 0.31 18.13 27.11
CA GLY A 439 -0.95 18.73 26.68
C GLY A 439 -1.64 17.99 25.53
N THR A 440 -1.28 16.72 25.29
CA THR A 440 -1.83 15.90 24.20
C THR A 440 -3.35 15.81 24.22
N VAL A 441 -3.96 15.69 25.40
CA VAL A 441 -5.42 15.56 25.57
C VAL A 441 -6.16 16.71 24.88
N GLN A 442 -5.73 17.97 25.12
CA GLN A 442 -6.38 19.14 24.51
C GLN A 442 -6.26 19.16 22.99
N VAL A 443 -5.12 18.73 22.47
CA VAL A 443 -4.88 18.68 21.02
C VAL A 443 -5.75 17.61 20.37
N LEU A 444 -5.90 16.44 20.98
CA LEU A 444 -6.75 15.36 20.49
C LEU A 444 -8.24 15.77 20.52
N VAL A 445 -8.70 16.40 21.60
CA VAL A 445 -10.07 16.91 21.70
C VAL A 445 -10.35 17.96 20.63
N ASN A 446 -9.39 18.86 20.36
CA ASN A 446 -9.53 19.84 19.29
C ASN A 446 -9.56 19.17 17.91
N LEU A 447 -8.72 18.14 17.68
CA LEU A 447 -8.73 17.38 16.43
C LEU A 447 -10.09 16.68 16.22
N LEU A 448 -10.67 16.06 17.26
CA LEU A 448 -11.99 15.43 17.20
C LEU A 448 -13.13 16.41 16.87
N LYS A 449 -12.99 17.71 17.20
CA LYS A 449 -13.99 18.75 16.88
C LYS A 449 -13.95 19.18 15.42
N CYS A 450 -12.79 19.12 14.78
CA CYS A 450 -12.56 19.75 13.48
C CYS A 450 -12.25 18.74 12.35
N CYS A 451 -12.22 17.44 12.65
CA CYS A 451 -11.77 16.42 11.71
C CYS A 451 -12.90 15.47 11.32
N ASP A 452 -13.18 15.41 10.02
CA ASP A 452 -14.19 14.50 9.45
C ASP A 452 -13.58 13.17 8.98
N ARG A 453 -12.26 13.00 9.14
CA ARG A 453 -11.55 11.80 8.72
C ARG A 453 -11.67 10.69 9.76
N GLU A 454 -12.39 9.64 9.41
CA GLU A 454 -12.67 8.46 10.24
C GLU A 454 -11.41 7.82 10.85
N ASP A 455 -10.32 7.73 10.08
CA ASP A 455 -9.08 7.11 10.53
C ASP A 455 -8.35 7.95 11.61
N LEU A 456 -8.34 9.28 11.48
CA LEU A 456 -7.75 10.19 12.47
C LEU A 456 -8.60 10.28 13.73
N VAL A 457 -9.92 10.26 13.59
CA VAL A 457 -10.86 10.21 14.71
C VAL A 457 -10.66 8.92 15.50
N THR A 458 -10.58 7.77 14.82
CA THR A 458 -10.36 6.46 15.46
C THR A 458 -9.03 6.41 16.21
N ASP A 459 -7.94 6.88 15.61
CA ASP A 459 -6.62 6.90 16.25
C ASP A 459 -6.59 7.84 17.47
N SER A 460 -7.27 8.99 17.39
CA SER A 460 -7.39 9.93 18.51
C SER A 460 -8.17 9.36 19.69
N LEU A 461 -9.28 8.67 19.40
CA LEU A 461 -10.09 7.99 20.43
C LEU A 461 -9.32 6.85 21.08
N ALA A 462 -8.51 6.10 20.31
CA ALA A 462 -7.64 5.05 20.84
C ALA A 462 -6.64 5.60 21.86
N ILE A 463 -5.99 6.73 21.54
CA ILE A 463 -5.05 7.39 22.46
C ILE A 463 -5.77 7.87 23.72
N LEU A 464 -6.91 8.57 23.58
CA LEU A 464 -7.68 9.06 24.72
C LEU A 464 -8.17 7.91 25.60
N ALA A 465 -8.64 6.81 25.02
CA ALA A 465 -9.06 5.61 25.75
C ALA A 465 -7.92 5.00 26.56
N THR A 466 -6.72 4.92 25.95
CA THR A 466 -5.52 4.42 26.62
C THR A 466 -5.07 5.36 27.76
N LEU A 467 -5.12 6.67 27.54
CA LEU A 467 -4.80 7.65 28.60
C LEU A 467 -5.79 7.58 29.75
N ALA A 468 -7.08 7.39 29.47
CA ALA A 468 -8.13 7.30 30.48
C ALA A 468 -8.02 6.06 31.41
N GLU A 469 -7.24 5.05 31.04
CA GLU A 469 -6.93 3.91 31.91
C GLU A 469 -6.11 4.29 33.15
N LYS A 470 -5.49 5.49 33.15
CA LYS A 470 -4.72 6.04 34.25
C LYS A 470 -5.40 7.28 34.83
N HIS A 471 -5.26 7.47 36.13
CA HIS A 471 -5.89 8.58 36.87
C HIS A 471 -5.55 9.96 36.26
N ASP A 472 -4.27 10.22 35.96
CA ASP A 472 -3.82 11.51 35.43
C ASP A 472 -4.45 11.83 34.07
N GLY A 473 -4.58 10.81 33.19
CA GLY A 473 -5.26 10.93 31.90
C GLY A 473 -6.76 11.20 32.07
N THR A 474 -7.41 10.48 32.97
CA THR A 474 -8.83 10.70 33.31
C THR A 474 -9.05 12.14 33.81
N VAL A 475 -8.25 12.63 34.75
CA VAL A 475 -8.33 13.99 35.26
C VAL A 475 -8.10 15.01 34.14
N ALA A 476 -7.11 14.79 33.27
CA ALA A 476 -6.85 15.68 32.15
C ALA A 476 -8.04 15.77 31.16
N ILE A 477 -8.69 14.64 30.87
CA ILE A 477 -9.85 14.58 29.97
C ILE A 477 -11.06 15.25 30.62
N LEU A 478 -11.30 15.01 31.92
CA LEU A 478 -12.43 15.57 32.66
C LEU A 478 -12.29 17.08 32.97
N ARG A 479 -11.06 17.65 32.90
CA ARG A 479 -10.86 19.11 33.01
C ARG A 479 -11.66 19.91 31.97
N GLY A 480 -11.93 19.34 30.79
CA GLY A 480 -12.84 19.92 29.80
C GLY A 480 -14.31 19.80 30.13
N GLY A 481 -14.65 19.16 31.25
CA GLY A 481 -16.00 19.02 31.78
C GLY A 481 -17.00 18.38 30.83
N ALA A 482 -18.25 18.84 30.93
CA ALA A 482 -19.34 18.31 30.10
C ALA A 482 -19.13 18.45 28.59
N LEU A 483 -18.33 19.42 28.12
CA LEU A 483 -18.03 19.64 26.70
C LEU A 483 -17.30 18.47 26.05
N ASN A 484 -16.27 17.94 26.72
CA ASN A 484 -15.50 16.80 26.19
C ASN A 484 -16.36 15.52 26.20
N LEU A 485 -17.14 15.29 27.25
CA LEU A 485 -18.04 14.14 27.32
C LEU A 485 -19.14 14.20 26.25
N ASN A 486 -19.71 15.39 26.01
CA ASN A 486 -20.69 15.59 24.96
C ASN A 486 -20.14 15.27 23.56
N LEU A 487 -18.92 15.69 23.29
CA LEU A 487 -18.24 15.40 22.02
C LEU A 487 -18.08 13.89 21.82
N ILE A 488 -17.64 13.17 22.87
CA ILE A 488 -17.40 11.71 22.77
C ILE A 488 -18.74 10.98 22.56
N VAL A 489 -19.81 11.40 23.25
CA VAL A 489 -21.16 10.84 23.07
C VAL A 489 -21.68 11.15 21.66
N ALA A 490 -21.53 12.40 21.19
CA ALA A 490 -21.96 12.77 19.84
C ALA A 490 -21.22 11.96 18.73
N ILE A 491 -19.93 11.66 18.92
CA ILE A 491 -19.18 10.80 18.02
C ILE A 491 -19.69 9.36 18.08
N LEU A 492 -20.08 8.86 19.25
CA LEU A 492 -20.66 7.53 19.42
C LEU A 492 -22.01 7.39 18.72
N ASP A 493 -22.84 8.44 18.77
CA ASP A 493 -24.17 8.52 18.16
C ASP A 493 -24.10 8.69 16.63
N SER A 494 -22.94 9.14 16.10
CA SER A 494 -22.76 9.39 14.67
C SER A 494 -22.49 8.10 13.90
N ASP A 495 -23.27 7.87 12.83
CA ASP A 495 -23.04 6.75 11.90
C ASP A 495 -22.13 7.11 10.72
N SER A 496 -21.93 8.39 10.45
CA SER A 496 -21.22 8.86 9.25
C SER A 496 -19.72 9.09 9.45
N CYS A 497 -19.27 9.38 10.67
CA CYS A 497 -17.89 9.81 10.94
C CYS A 497 -17.06 8.79 11.73
N THR A 498 -17.62 7.62 12.08
CA THR A 498 -16.97 6.72 13.04
C THR A 498 -17.06 5.26 12.65
N SER A 499 -15.89 4.61 12.53
CA SER A 499 -15.77 3.16 12.29
C SER A 499 -16.31 2.32 13.46
N LYS A 500 -16.57 1.04 13.21
CA LYS A 500 -16.86 0.08 14.28
C LYS A 500 -15.76 0.05 15.35
N ALA A 501 -14.49 0.22 14.94
CA ALA A 501 -13.36 0.34 15.86
C ALA A 501 -13.38 1.66 16.64
N GLY A 502 -13.75 2.76 16.01
CA GLY A 502 -13.92 4.06 16.67
C GLY A 502 -15.01 4.03 17.74
N LYS A 503 -16.17 3.42 17.43
CA LYS A 503 -17.25 3.21 18.42
C LYS A 503 -16.77 2.33 19.59
N GLU A 504 -15.96 1.30 19.36
CA GLU A 504 -15.34 0.48 20.41
C GLU A 504 -14.43 1.32 21.32
N TYR A 505 -13.61 2.23 20.75
CA TYR A 505 -12.76 3.13 21.55
C TYR A 505 -13.58 4.18 22.29
N CYS A 506 -14.67 4.71 21.72
CA CYS A 506 -15.58 5.60 22.44
C CYS A 506 -16.12 4.95 23.72
N VAL A 507 -16.67 3.75 23.61
CA VAL A 507 -17.21 3.03 24.77
C VAL A 507 -16.12 2.68 25.78
N SER A 508 -14.92 2.32 25.29
CA SER A 508 -13.75 2.06 26.14
C SER A 508 -13.37 3.29 26.95
N LEU A 509 -13.32 4.44 26.27
CA LEU A 509 -13.03 5.73 26.88
C LEU A 509 -14.07 6.10 27.94
N LEU A 510 -15.37 6.05 27.60
CA LEU A 510 -16.45 6.36 28.54
C LEU A 510 -16.44 5.45 29.78
N LEU A 511 -16.21 4.15 29.57
CA LEU A 511 -16.08 3.17 30.66
C LEU A 511 -14.88 3.50 31.57
N ALA A 512 -13.72 3.78 31.01
CA ALA A 512 -12.52 4.15 31.77
C ALA A 512 -12.74 5.44 32.58
N LEU A 513 -13.41 6.44 31.97
CA LEU A 513 -13.77 7.69 32.65
C LEU A 513 -14.75 7.47 33.83
N CYS A 514 -15.69 6.53 33.70
CA CYS A 514 -16.59 6.18 34.81
C CYS A 514 -15.83 5.47 35.94
N LEU A 515 -14.93 4.54 35.61
CA LEU A 515 -14.20 3.75 36.61
C LEU A 515 -13.18 4.60 37.38
N ASN A 516 -12.47 5.49 36.70
CA ASN A 516 -11.38 6.29 37.27
C ASN A 516 -11.76 7.71 37.64
N GLY A 517 -12.86 8.26 37.09
CA GLY A 517 -13.36 9.62 37.38
C GLY A 517 -14.44 9.69 38.45
N GLY A 518 -14.90 8.54 38.95
CA GLY A 518 -15.84 8.45 40.08
C GLY A 518 -17.25 8.99 39.77
N ALA A 519 -17.95 9.32 40.85
CA ALA A 519 -19.39 9.71 40.83
C ALA A 519 -19.69 10.92 39.94
N ASP A 520 -18.77 11.88 39.86
CA ASP A 520 -18.99 13.11 39.09
C ASP A 520 -19.01 12.85 37.58
N ALA A 521 -18.12 11.99 37.08
CA ALA A 521 -18.08 11.57 35.68
C ALA A 521 -19.37 10.81 35.31
N ILE A 522 -19.79 9.88 36.17
CA ILE A 522 -21.03 9.12 36.00
C ILE A 522 -22.25 10.04 35.99
N ALA A 523 -22.32 11.00 36.92
CA ALA A 523 -23.44 11.97 37.03
C ALA A 523 -23.58 12.85 35.77
N LEU A 524 -22.47 13.16 35.08
CA LEU A 524 -22.48 13.90 33.81
C LEU A 524 -23.01 13.05 32.65
N LEU A 525 -22.65 11.78 32.61
CA LEU A 525 -23.03 10.84 31.52
C LEU A 525 -24.51 10.40 31.67
N VAL A 526 -24.96 10.17 32.89
CA VAL A 526 -26.35 9.78 33.20
C VAL A 526 -27.38 10.83 32.72
N LYS A 527 -26.99 12.10 32.64
CA LYS A 527 -27.84 13.17 32.10
C LYS A 527 -28.03 13.13 30.59
N ARG A 528 -27.46 12.13 29.89
CA ARG A 528 -27.51 12.01 28.44
C ARG A 528 -28.41 10.85 28.00
N PRO A 529 -29.65 11.10 27.57
CA PRO A 529 -30.57 10.02 27.16
C PRO A 529 -30.08 9.28 25.89
N SER A 530 -29.46 9.99 24.93
CA SER A 530 -28.92 9.39 23.69
C SER A 530 -27.84 8.35 23.96
N LEU A 531 -27.06 8.50 25.04
CA LEU A 531 -26.00 7.55 25.38
C LEU A 531 -26.53 6.12 25.56
N MET A 532 -27.67 5.98 26.25
CA MET A 532 -28.25 4.65 26.49
C MET A 532 -28.72 3.99 25.21
N GLU A 533 -29.32 4.75 24.31
CA GLU A 533 -29.77 4.28 23.01
C GLU A 533 -28.57 3.76 22.17
N SER A 534 -27.50 4.54 22.10
CA SER A 534 -26.27 4.14 21.41
C SER A 534 -25.60 2.92 22.04
N LEU A 535 -25.63 2.79 23.38
CA LEU A 535 -25.08 1.61 24.06
C LEU A 535 -25.91 0.36 23.77
N TYR A 536 -27.25 0.46 23.71
CA TYR A 536 -28.12 -0.67 23.34
C TYR A 536 -27.91 -1.07 21.87
N SER A 537 -27.76 -0.13 20.94
CA SER A 537 -27.41 -0.44 19.55
C SER A 537 -26.09 -1.20 19.45
N LEU A 538 -25.10 -0.85 20.26
CA LEU A 538 -23.81 -1.54 20.28
C LEU A 538 -23.86 -2.97 20.84
N LEU A 539 -24.87 -3.32 21.63
CA LEU A 539 -25.06 -4.71 22.09
C LEU A 539 -25.41 -5.64 20.92
N SER A 540 -26.19 -5.16 19.95
CA SER A 540 -26.65 -5.92 18.78
C SER A 540 -25.72 -5.81 17.56
N GLU A 541 -25.19 -4.61 17.28
CA GLU A 541 -24.49 -4.29 16.03
C GLU A 541 -22.97 -4.08 16.18
N GLY A 542 -22.52 -3.95 17.44
CA GLY A 542 -21.13 -3.68 17.77
C GLY A 542 -20.19 -4.87 17.57
N THR A 543 -18.89 -4.61 17.66
CA THR A 543 -17.88 -5.67 17.78
C THR A 543 -18.09 -6.42 19.10
N SER A 544 -17.63 -7.68 19.18
CA SER A 544 -17.72 -8.46 20.43
C SER A 544 -17.05 -7.76 21.63
N ARG A 545 -16.02 -6.93 21.40
CA ARG A 545 -15.37 -6.13 22.44
C ARG A 545 -16.22 -4.90 22.81
N ALA A 546 -16.77 -4.20 21.82
CA ALA A 546 -17.67 -3.07 22.04
C ALA A 546 -18.90 -3.49 22.84
N SER A 547 -19.55 -4.58 22.46
CA SER A 547 -20.73 -5.13 23.15
C SER A 547 -20.43 -5.48 24.61
N LYS A 548 -19.31 -6.14 24.92
CA LYS A 548 -18.89 -6.43 26.31
C LYS A 548 -18.67 -5.17 27.13
N LYS A 549 -17.98 -4.15 26.57
CA LYS A 549 -17.71 -2.89 27.24
C LYS A 549 -18.98 -2.06 27.42
N ALA A 550 -19.88 -2.04 26.43
CA ALA A 550 -21.20 -1.40 26.52
C ALA A 550 -22.05 -2.01 27.64
N SER A 551 -22.12 -3.35 27.70
CA SER A 551 -22.81 -4.05 28.79
C SER A 551 -22.26 -3.67 30.18
N THR A 552 -20.93 -3.57 30.30
CA THR A 552 -20.28 -3.16 31.55
C THR A 552 -20.61 -1.71 31.89
N LEU A 553 -20.56 -0.79 30.93
CA LEU A 553 -20.88 0.63 31.12
C LEU A 553 -22.34 0.79 31.51
N ILE A 554 -23.29 0.10 30.88
CA ILE A 554 -24.71 0.10 31.23
C ILE A 554 -24.88 -0.28 32.71
N ARG A 555 -24.22 -1.37 33.17
CA ARG A 555 -24.31 -1.76 34.59
C ARG A 555 -23.77 -0.70 35.55
N VAL A 556 -22.68 -0.04 35.20
CA VAL A 556 -22.11 1.05 36.02
C VAL A 556 -23.07 2.23 36.09
N LEU A 557 -23.71 2.62 34.98
CA LEU A 557 -24.67 3.71 34.94
C LEU A 557 -25.96 3.37 35.72
N HIS A 558 -26.49 2.16 35.58
CA HIS A 558 -27.67 1.69 36.35
C HIS A 558 -27.38 1.61 37.83
N GLY A 559 -26.26 1.04 38.27
CA GLY A 559 -25.89 0.97 39.70
C GLY A 559 -25.77 2.36 40.34
N PHE A 560 -25.38 3.37 39.58
CA PHE A 560 -25.36 4.76 40.07
C PHE A 560 -26.78 5.33 40.30
N TYR A 561 -27.74 4.96 39.45
CA TYR A 561 -29.16 5.35 39.67
C TYR A 561 -29.75 4.72 40.94
N GLU A 562 -29.51 3.42 41.13
CA GLU A 562 -30.01 2.66 42.27
C GLU A 562 -29.39 3.12 43.61
N SER A 563 -28.16 3.62 43.57
CA SER A 563 -27.43 4.08 44.76
C SER A 563 -27.80 5.47 45.24
N ARG A 564 -28.63 6.25 44.49
CA ARG A 564 -29.14 7.54 44.93
C ARG A 564 -30.34 7.32 45.81
N PRO A 565 -30.32 7.74 47.09
CA PRO A 565 -31.52 7.73 47.91
C PRO A 565 -32.58 8.58 47.23
N SER A 566 -33.78 8.01 47.02
CA SER A 566 -34.94 8.65 46.44
C SER A 566 -35.32 9.86 47.29
N ALA A 567 -34.80 11.05 46.96
CA ALA A 567 -35.32 12.28 47.49
C ALA A 567 -36.72 12.47 46.87
N SER A 568 -37.74 12.05 47.63
CA SER A 568 -39.15 12.42 47.56
C SER A 568 -39.73 12.61 46.14
N MET A 569 -40.15 11.51 45.54
CA MET A 569 -41.36 11.53 44.75
C MET A 569 -42.49 10.92 45.58
N SER A 570 -43.33 11.79 46.14
CA SER A 570 -44.63 11.37 46.63
C SER A 570 -45.37 10.66 45.51
N PRO A 571 -45.96 9.48 45.75
CA PRO A 571 -46.74 8.82 44.73
C PRO A 571 -48.01 9.66 44.47
N ILE A 572 -48.11 10.22 43.29
CA ILE A 572 -49.37 10.70 42.76
C ILE A 572 -50.16 9.45 42.40
N LEU A 573 -51.03 9.07 43.31
CA LEU A 573 -52.05 8.05 43.05
C LEU A 573 -52.97 8.58 41.93
N PRO A 574 -53.22 7.80 40.88
CA PRO A 574 -54.24 8.12 39.89
C PRO A 574 -55.59 8.02 40.57
N GLN A 575 -56.31 9.13 40.60
CA GLN A 575 -57.73 9.09 40.93
C GLN A 575 -58.47 8.32 39.84
N GLU A 576 -58.95 7.14 40.20
CA GLU A 576 -59.95 6.42 39.43
C GLU A 576 -61.25 7.24 39.34
N ARG A 577 -61.52 7.72 38.13
CA ARG A 577 -62.87 8.24 37.80
C ARG A 577 -63.76 7.04 37.50
N PHE A 578 -64.57 6.67 38.47
CA PHE A 578 -65.74 5.83 38.22
C PHE A 578 -66.70 6.59 37.29
N VAL A 579 -66.88 6.13 36.08
CA VAL A 579 -67.96 6.52 35.19
C VAL A 579 -69.06 5.47 35.37
N HIS A 580 -70.16 5.87 36.06
CA HIS A 580 -71.37 5.08 36.05
C HIS A 580 -72.02 5.10 34.66
N ALA A 581 -72.19 3.90 34.12
CA ALA A 581 -73.03 3.65 32.95
C ALA A 581 -74.47 3.63 33.35
N TRP A 582 -75.33 4.31 32.59
CA TRP A 582 -76.70 3.95 32.29
C TRP A 582 -76.81 3.63 30.83
#